data_22e4f5c26bc76b0ecb6720c090dde7c4
#
_entry.id   22e4f5c26bc76b0ecb6720c090dde7c4
#
_cell.length_a   1.000
_cell.length_b   1.000
_cell.length_c   1.000
_cell.angle_alpha   90.00
_cell.angle_beta   90.00
_cell.angle_gamma   90.00
#
_symmetry.space_group_name_H-M   'P 1'
#
loop_
_entity.id
_entity.type
_entity.pdbx_description
1 polymer ?
#
loop_
_entity_poly.entity_id
_entity_poly.type
_entity_poly.pdbx_seq_one_letter_code
_entity_poly.pdbx_strand_id
1 'polypeptide(L)'
;ASDVYKRQELAVLSALTIGDKTELSESVRESYSIAGASHILALSGLHIGLLYAFLFFILRPVARKGRTGRCVRSVSLLVLLWAFAFFTGLSPSVVRSVTMFSILALADVFGRQPFSLNTLAMTAWLMLLCNPAGLFDVGFQLSFLAVASILLIQRPVYCLFTVRNRVGKSVWGLMSVSIAAQIGTAPLVMFYFSRFSVHFLLTNLLVIPLITIILYAAIFMLLLTPFPWLQIWAVVGVRKLLEGLNLFVRWVEQLPCSSVDGIWLYQLEVCGIYVFLF
;
A
#
# COMPACT_ATOMS: atom_id res chain seq x y z
N ALA A 1 -25.93 16.25 -10.84
CA ALA A 1 -24.46 16.27 -10.79
C ALA A 1 -23.92 16.13 -9.36
N SER A 2 -24.40 16.92 -8.37
CA SER A 2 -23.84 16.87 -7.00
C SER A 2 -24.00 15.51 -6.30
N ASP A 3 -25.07 14.77 -6.56
CA ASP A 3 -25.33 13.47 -5.93
C ASP A 3 -24.48 12.34 -6.54
N VAL A 4 -24.15 12.43 -7.82
CA VAL A 4 -23.26 11.48 -8.51
C VAL A 4 -21.83 11.62 -7.95
N TYR A 5 -21.36 12.86 -7.74
CA TYR A 5 -20.05 13.10 -7.12
C TYR A 5 -20.00 12.60 -5.68
N LYS A 6 -21.05 12.82 -4.88
CA LYS A 6 -21.12 12.30 -3.50
C LYS A 6 -21.05 10.77 -3.45
N ARG A 7 -21.71 10.08 -4.38
CA ARG A 7 -21.64 8.61 -4.48
C ARG A 7 -20.24 8.13 -4.87
N GLN A 8 -19.57 8.82 -5.78
CA GLN A 8 -18.19 8.48 -6.18
C GLN A 8 -17.19 8.64 -5.03
N GLU A 9 -17.31 9.69 -4.21
CA GLU A 9 -16.46 9.90 -3.03
C GLU A 9 -16.65 8.79 -2.01
N LEU A 10 -17.90 8.39 -1.73
CA LEU A 10 -18.20 7.27 -0.85
C LEU A 10 -17.68 5.94 -1.41
N ALA A 11 -17.81 5.71 -2.72
CA ALA A 11 -17.27 4.52 -3.38
C ALA A 11 -15.73 4.45 -3.27
N VAL A 12 -15.04 5.59 -3.45
CA VAL A 12 -13.57 5.65 -3.26
C VAL A 12 -13.21 5.42 -1.80
N LEU A 13 -13.94 6.02 -0.84
CA LEU A 13 -13.69 5.79 0.58
C LEU A 13 -13.91 4.32 0.96
N SER A 14 -14.98 3.69 0.49
CA SER A 14 -15.28 2.28 0.71
C SER A 14 -14.18 1.38 0.13
N ALA A 15 -13.71 1.68 -1.08
CA ALA A 15 -12.60 0.97 -1.69
C ALA A 15 -11.30 1.10 -0.88
N LEU A 16 -11.00 2.30 -0.36
CA LEU A 16 -9.81 2.58 0.42
C LEU A 16 -9.85 1.97 1.83
N THR A 17 -11.02 1.90 2.47
CA THR A 17 -11.15 1.47 3.88
C THR A 17 -11.52 0.00 4.03
N ILE A 18 -12.44 -0.50 3.21
CA ILE A 18 -13.00 -1.87 3.30
C ILE A 18 -12.58 -2.72 2.10
N GLY A 19 -12.14 -2.10 1.00
CA GLY A 19 -11.74 -2.81 -0.22
C GLY A 19 -12.91 -3.10 -1.16
N ASP A 20 -14.09 -2.56 -0.88
CA ASP A 20 -15.27 -2.73 -1.73
C ASP A 20 -15.18 -1.84 -2.97
N LYS A 21 -15.13 -2.49 -4.14
CA LYS A 21 -15.00 -1.84 -5.45
C LYS A 21 -16.29 -1.87 -6.27
N THR A 22 -17.37 -2.40 -5.72
CA THR A 22 -18.62 -2.63 -6.45
C THR A 22 -19.25 -1.35 -6.95
N GLU A 23 -19.14 -0.27 -6.18
CA GLU A 23 -19.70 1.03 -6.52
C GLU A 23 -18.73 1.95 -7.30
N LEU A 24 -17.49 1.52 -7.55
CA LEU A 24 -16.54 2.31 -8.33
C LEU A 24 -16.91 2.30 -9.81
N SER A 25 -17.11 3.48 -10.40
CA SER A 25 -17.32 3.61 -11.84
C SER A 25 -16.08 3.22 -12.63
N GLU A 26 -16.27 2.70 -13.84
CA GLU A 26 -15.16 2.33 -14.72
C GLU A 26 -14.27 3.54 -15.04
N SER A 27 -14.87 4.72 -15.23
CA SER A 27 -14.12 5.95 -15.48
C SER A 27 -13.14 6.30 -14.35
N VAL A 28 -13.53 6.12 -13.06
CA VAL A 28 -12.64 6.34 -11.93
C VAL A 28 -11.52 5.29 -11.91
N ARG A 29 -11.84 4.02 -12.17
CA ARG A 29 -10.82 2.96 -12.24
C ARG A 29 -9.79 3.25 -13.32
N GLU A 30 -10.24 3.72 -14.47
CA GLU A 30 -9.37 4.06 -15.60
C GLU A 30 -8.48 5.26 -15.29
N SER A 31 -9.01 6.35 -14.73
CA SER A 31 -8.25 7.52 -14.29
C SER A 31 -7.12 7.14 -13.32
N TYR A 32 -7.42 6.28 -12.33
CA TYR A 32 -6.41 5.79 -11.39
C TYR A 32 -5.39 4.85 -12.06
N SER A 33 -5.80 4.09 -13.08
CA SER A 33 -4.90 3.22 -13.85
C SER A 33 -3.91 4.03 -14.68
N ILE A 34 -4.40 5.03 -15.39
CA ILE A 34 -3.58 5.94 -16.22
C ILE A 34 -2.59 6.71 -15.33
N ALA A 35 -3.04 7.22 -14.19
CA ALA A 35 -2.17 7.88 -13.22
C ALA A 35 -1.16 6.93 -12.52
N GLY A 36 -1.23 5.60 -12.72
CA GLY A 36 -0.36 4.62 -12.05
C GLY A 36 -0.74 4.34 -10.60
N ALA A 37 -1.94 4.72 -10.18
CA ALA A 37 -2.46 4.61 -8.81
C ALA A 37 -3.50 3.50 -8.63
N SER A 38 -3.69 2.60 -9.60
CA SER A 38 -4.69 1.52 -9.53
C SER A 38 -4.49 0.57 -8.34
N HIS A 39 -3.24 0.37 -7.91
CA HIS A 39 -2.88 -0.44 -6.74
C HIS A 39 -3.42 0.15 -5.42
N ILE A 40 -3.80 1.42 -5.40
CA ILE A 40 -4.31 2.15 -4.25
C ILE A 40 -5.80 1.92 -4.04
N LEU A 41 -6.57 1.76 -5.13
CA LEU A 41 -8.01 1.41 -5.07
C LEU A 41 -8.27 -0.02 -4.56
N ALA A 42 -7.24 -0.81 -4.35
CA ALA A 42 -7.33 -2.09 -3.66
C ALA A 42 -6.75 -1.94 -2.25
N LEU A 43 -7.32 -2.64 -1.28
CA LEU A 43 -6.65 -2.81 0.01
C LEU A 43 -5.25 -3.36 -0.23
N SER A 44 -4.25 -2.52 -0.01
CA SER A 44 -2.86 -2.82 -0.29
C SER A 44 -2.05 -3.03 0.99
N GLY A 45 -0.82 -3.50 0.83
CA GLY A 45 0.13 -3.60 1.93
C GLY A 45 0.36 -2.28 2.67
N LEU A 46 0.23 -1.13 1.97
CA LEU A 46 0.31 0.18 2.59
C LEU A 46 -0.80 0.39 3.64
N HIS A 47 -2.06 0.05 3.32
CA HIS A 47 -3.20 0.18 4.23
C HIS A 47 -3.00 -0.67 5.50
N ILE A 48 -2.60 -1.93 5.32
CA ILE A 48 -2.31 -2.83 6.45
C ILE A 48 -1.10 -2.34 7.24
N GLY A 49 -0.07 -1.80 6.57
CA GLY A 49 1.10 -1.21 7.22
C GLY A 49 0.75 0.01 8.07
N LEU A 50 -0.14 0.88 7.59
CA LEU A 50 -0.63 2.03 8.35
C LEU A 50 -1.47 1.61 9.55
N LEU A 51 -2.36 0.61 9.37
CA LEU A 51 -3.12 0.03 10.47
C LEU A 51 -2.20 -0.62 11.51
N TYR A 52 -1.20 -1.41 11.05
CA TYR A 52 -0.18 -1.99 11.94
C TYR A 52 0.57 -0.92 12.72
N ALA A 53 1.05 0.14 12.06
CA ALA A 53 1.76 1.23 12.70
C ALA A 53 0.91 1.96 13.75
N PHE A 54 -0.36 2.20 13.45
CA PHE A 54 -1.33 2.80 14.36
C PHE A 54 -1.56 1.93 15.60
N LEU A 55 -1.86 0.64 15.41
CA LEU A 55 -2.07 -0.31 16.49
C LEU A 55 -0.79 -0.51 17.32
N PHE A 56 0.36 -0.60 16.66
CA PHE A 56 1.67 -0.71 17.32
C PHE A 56 1.96 0.51 18.21
N PHE A 57 1.60 1.72 17.74
CA PHE A 57 1.76 2.94 18.51
C PHE A 57 0.84 2.96 19.76
N ILE A 58 -0.44 2.62 19.60
CA ILE A 58 -1.42 2.54 20.71
C ILE A 58 -1.00 1.50 21.75
N LEU A 59 -0.52 0.33 21.29
CA LEU A 59 -0.12 -0.77 22.18
C LEU A 59 1.33 -0.62 22.71
N ARG A 60 2.03 0.46 22.35
CA ARG A 60 3.41 0.71 22.81
C ARG A 60 3.55 0.74 24.34
N PRO A 61 2.61 1.33 25.14
CA PRO A 61 2.70 1.31 26.60
C PRO A 61 2.68 -0.10 27.21
N VAL A 62 1.96 -1.03 26.59
CA VAL A 62 1.89 -2.43 27.03
C VAL A 62 3.26 -3.11 26.95
N ALA A 63 4.02 -2.83 25.90
CA ALA A 63 5.34 -3.42 25.68
C ALA A 63 6.40 -2.99 26.71
N ARG A 64 6.20 -1.87 27.40
CA ARG A 64 7.10 -1.37 28.45
C ARG A 64 7.17 -2.31 29.67
N LYS A 65 6.23 -3.24 29.81
CA LYS A 65 6.19 -4.24 30.89
C LYS A 65 7.14 -5.44 30.66
N GLY A 66 8.20 -5.27 29.86
CA GLY A 66 9.20 -6.30 29.63
C GLY A 66 8.81 -7.32 28.55
N ARG A 67 9.34 -8.54 28.64
CA ARG A 67 9.12 -9.61 27.65
C ARG A 67 7.65 -10.01 27.55
N THR A 68 6.97 -10.13 28.69
CA THR A 68 5.53 -10.45 28.73
C THR A 68 4.70 -9.36 28.04
N GLY A 69 5.01 -8.07 28.29
CA GLY A 69 4.31 -6.97 27.63
C GLY A 69 4.52 -6.97 26.11
N ARG A 70 5.71 -7.31 25.61
CA ARG A 70 5.95 -7.47 24.16
C ARG A 70 5.14 -8.63 23.59
N CYS A 71 5.07 -9.76 24.29
CA CYS A 71 4.24 -10.90 23.91
C CYS A 71 2.75 -10.51 23.79
N VAL A 72 2.21 -9.86 24.81
CA VAL A 72 0.81 -9.38 24.82
C VAL A 72 0.56 -8.43 23.65
N ARG A 73 1.45 -7.45 23.41
CA ARG A 73 1.34 -6.55 22.26
C ARG A 73 1.30 -7.31 20.93
N SER A 74 2.22 -8.24 20.72
CA SER A 74 2.31 -9.00 19.46
C SER A 74 1.08 -9.88 19.24
N VAL A 75 0.59 -10.55 20.27
CA VAL A 75 -0.66 -11.34 20.20
C VAL A 75 -1.86 -10.44 19.89
N SER A 76 -1.96 -9.27 20.55
CA SER A 76 -3.03 -8.32 20.27
C SER A 76 -2.97 -7.80 18.83
N LEU A 77 -1.77 -7.48 18.32
CA LEU A 77 -1.57 -7.07 16.91
C LEU A 77 -2.03 -8.17 15.95
N LEU A 78 -1.62 -9.42 16.19
CA LEU A 78 -2.06 -10.57 15.39
C LEU A 78 -3.58 -10.68 15.36
N VAL A 79 -4.22 -10.70 16.52
CA VAL A 79 -5.68 -10.84 16.63
C VAL A 79 -6.39 -9.71 15.88
N LEU A 80 -5.97 -8.46 16.09
CA LEU A 80 -6.61 -7.30 15.46
C LEU A 80 -6.39 -7.26 13.94
N LEU A 81 -5.20 -7.61 13.44
CA LEU A 81 -4.93 -7.65 12.00
C LEU A 81 -5.71 -8.77 11.31
N TRP A 82 -5.79 -9.95 11.91
CA TRP A 82 -6.57 -11.05 11.35
C TRP A 82 -8.07 -10.78 11.45
N ALA A 83 -8.56 -10.16 12.54
CA ALA A 83 -9.95 -9.71 12.64
C ALA A 83 -10.29 -8.72 11.50
N PHE A 84 -9.40 -7.77 11.22
CA PHE A 84 -9.56 -6.86 10.08
C PHE A 84 -9.56 -7.61 8.74
N ALA A 85 -8.67 -8.59 8.56
CA ALA A 85 -8.64 -9.42 7.34
C ALA A 85 -9.94 -10.19 7.13
N PHE A 86 -10.51 -10.77 8.19
CA PHE A 86 -11.82 -11.43 8.14
C PHE A 86 -12.94 -10.43 7.79
N PHE A 87 -12.93 -9.27 8.42
CA PHE A 87 -13.93 -8.22 8.15
C PHE A 87 -13.89 -7.73 6.69
N THR A 88 -12.71 -7.66 6.08
CA THR A 88 -12.52 -7.24 4.67
C THR A 88 -12.64 -8.38 3.66
N GLY A 89 -13.14 -9.56 4.06
CA GLY A 89 -13.43 -10.68 3.17
C GLY A 89 -12.19 -11.47 2.71
N LEU A 90 -11.08 -11.44 3.48
CA LEU A 90 -9.86 -12.22 3.23
C LEU A 90 -9.30 -12.06 1.80
N SER A 91 -9.34 -10.84 1.25
CA SER A 91 -8.80 -10.63 -0.09
C SER A 91 -7.32 -11.04 -0.15
N PRO A 92 -6.83 -11.63 -1.27
CA PRO A 92 -5.46 -12.15 -1.36
C PRO A 92 -4.39 -11.12 -0.99
N SER A 93 -4.59 -9.85 -1.32
CA SER A 93 -3.67 -8.75 -0.98
C SER A 93 -3.61 -8.49 0.52
N VAL A 94 -4.75 -8.50 1.20
CA VAL A 94 -4.85 -8.31 2.66
C VAL A 94 -4.20 -9.49 3.38
N VAL A 95 -4.52 -10.73 2.99
CA VAL A 95 -3.94 -11.94 3.59
C VAL A 95 -2.42 -11.92 3.50
N ARG A 96 -1.86 -11.59 2.33
CA ARG A 96 -0.39 -11.46 2.18
C ARG A 96 0.20 -10.46 3.16
N SER A 97 -0.38 -9.28 3.20
CA SER A 97 0.12 -8.19 4.06
C SER A 97 -0.01 -8.52 5.54
N VAL A 98 -1.16 -9.05 5.96
CA VAL A 98 -1.38 -9.46 7.35
C VAL A 98 -0.42 -10.57 7.75
N THR A 99 -0.15 -11.55 6.89
CA THR A 99 0.85 -12.60 7.13
C THR A 99 2.25 -12.00 7.30
N MET A 100 2.67 -11.08 6.42
CA MET A 100 3.95 -10.37 6.56
C MET A 100 4.04 -9.62 7.89
N PHE A 101 3.05 -8.82 8.24
CA PHE A 101 3.04 -8.06 9.49
C PHE A 101 2.90 -8.95 10.72
N SER A 102 2.28 -10.12 10.60
CA SER A 102 2.23 -11.13 11.67
C SER A 102 3.62 -11.66 11.99
N ILE A 103 4.42 -11.98 10.97
CA ILE A 103 5.80 -12.43 11.15
C ILE A 103 6.66 -11.30 11.75
N LEU A 104 6.44 -10.03 11.32
CA LEU A 104 7.08 -8.88 11.92
C LEU A 104 6.77 -8.73 13.42
N ALA A 105 5.50 -8.85 13.79
CA ALA A 105 5.06 -8.78 15.18
C ALA A 105 5.69 -9.90 16.05
N LEU A 106 5.82 -11.11 15.49
CA LEU A 106 6.50 -12.21 16.16
C LEU A 106 8.02 -11.99 16.28
N ALA A 107 8.67 -11.49 15.23
CA ALA A 107 10.11 -11.20 15.25
C ALA A 107 10.46 -10.18 16.36
N ASP A 108 9.59 -9.22 16.64
CA ASP A 108 9.76 -8.25 17.73
C ASP A 108 9.80 -8.90 19.12
N VAL A 109 9.04 -9.98 19.36
CA VAL A 109 9.08 -10.74 20.62
C VAL A 109 10.46 -11.38 20.84
N PHE A 110 11.08 -11.84 19.75
CA PHE A 110 12.40 -12.49 19.78
C PHE A 110 13.55 -11.50 19.68
N GLY A 111 13.30 -10.18 19.64
CA GLY A 111 14.31 -9.14 19.53
C GLY A 111 15.11 -9.19 18.22
N ARG A 112 14.53 -9.78 17.17
CA ARG A 112 15.17 -9.86 15.84
C ARG A 112 14.80 -8.65 14.98
N GLN A 113 15.69 -8.30 14.03
CA GLN A 113 15.38 -7.23 13.08
C GLN A 113 14.21 -7.64 12.18
N PRO A 114 13.15 -6.83 12.13
CA PRO A 114 11.88 -7.25 11.54
C PRO A 114 11.88 -7.26 10.01
N PHE A 115 12.54 -6.29 9.37
CA PHE A 115 12.56 -6.15 7.91
C PHE A 115 13.81 -6.76 7.30
N SER A 116 13.71 -7.97 6.80
CA SER A 116 14.80 -8.64 6.11
C SER A 116 14.28 -9.52 4.97
N LEU A 117 15.16 -9.83 4.02
CA LEU A 117 14.86 -10.80 2.96
C LEU A 117 14.45 -12.15 3.54
N ASN A 118 15.02 -12.55 4.68
CA ASN A 118 14.62 -13.79 5.35
C ASN A 118 13.17 -13.77 5.82
N THR A 119 12.70 -12.62 6.35
CA THR A 119 11.29 -12.46 6.75
C THR A 119 10.37 -12.54 5.53
N LEU A 120 10.77 -11.90 4.42
CA LEU A 120 10.04 -11.97 3.16
C LEU A 120 10.00 -13.40 2.62
N ALA A 121 11.14 -14.09 2.57
CA ALA A 121 11.24 -15.48 2.12
C ALA A 121 10.40 -16.43 2.99
N MET A 122 10.46 -16.26 4.32
CA MET A 122 9.64 -17.05 5.26
C MET A 122 8.15 -16.84 5.02
N THR A 123 7.73 -15.60 4.77
CA THR A 123 6.32 -15.29 4.43
C THR A 123 5.90 -15.97 3.13
N ALA A 124 6.73 -15.86 2.08
CA ALA A 124 6.47 -16.50 0.80
C ALA A 124 6.35 -18.01 0.95
N TRP A 125 7.29 -18.63 1.67
CA TRP A 125 7.30 -20.05 1.92
C TRP A 125 6.04 -20.53 2.66
N LEU A 126 5.65 -19.84 3.75
CA LEU A 126 4.43 -20.18 4.49
C LEU A 126 3.17 -20.06 3.61
N MET A 127 3.07 -19.03 2.81
CA MET A 127 1.91 -18.85 1.93
C MET A 127 1.85 -19.90 0.83
N LEU A 128 3.00 -20.27 0.25
CA LEU A 128 3.07 -21.30 -0.79
C LEU A 128 2.85 -22.72 -0.24
N LEU A 129 3.15 -22.97 1.03
CA LEU A 129 2.76 -24.21 1.70
C LEU A 129 1.24 -24.36 1.80
N CYS A 130 0.53 -23.25 2.08
CA CYS A 130 -0.93 -23.26 2.16
C CYS A 130 -1.60 -23.30 0.78
N ASN A 131 -1.02 -22.60 -0.21
CA ASN A 131 -1.53 -22.56 -1.57
C ASN A 131 -0.38 -22.46 -2.58
N PRO A 132 0.14 -23.60 -3.09
CA PRO A 132 1.22 -23.60 -4.07
C PRO A 132 0.87 -22.87 -5.38
N ALA A 133 -0.41 -22.89 -5.80
CA ALA A 133 -0.88 -22.20 -7.01
C ALA A 133 -0.75 -20.67 -6.89
N GLY A 134 -0.64 -20.15 -5.67
CA GLY A 134 -0.41 -18.73 -5.43
C GLY A 134 0.85 -18.17 -6.09
N LEU A 135 1.83 -19.00 -6.43
CA LEU A 135 3.02 -18.58 -7.17
C LEU A 135 2.69 -17.99 -8.55
N PHE A 136 1.62 -18.48 -9.19
CA PHE A 136 1.14 -18.00 -10.48
C PHE A 136 0.16 -16.84 -10.39
N ASP A 137 -0.23 -16.43 -9.17
CA ASP A 137 -1.06 -15.24 -8.97
C ASP A 137 -0.23 -13.97 -9.21
N VAL A 138 -0.68 -13.16 -10.16
CA VAL A 138 -0.04 -11.89 -10.54
C VAL A 138 0.12 -10.97 -9.33
N GLY A 139 -0.90 -10.93 -8.48
CA GLY A 139 -0.86 -10.12 -7.26
C GLY A 139 0.20 -10.60 -6.27
N PHE A 140 0.40 -11.92 -6.14
CA PHE A 140 1.47 -12.49 -5.32
C PHE A 140 2.84 -12.07 -5.87
N GLN A 141 3.08 -12.30 -7.16
CA GLN A 141 4.34 -11.96 -7.82
C GLN A 141 4.68 -10.47 -7.66
N LEU A 142 3.75 -9.58 -8.02
CA LEU A 142 3.96 -8.13 -7.92
C LEU A 142 4.20 -7.66 -6.48
N SER A 143 3.48 -8.23 -5.50
CA SER A 143 3.61 -7.84 -4.10
C SER A 143 4.96 -8.25 -3.50
N PHE A 144 5.38 -9.50 -3.70
CA PHE A 144 6.66 -9.99 -3.17
C PHE A 144 7.84 -9.33 -3.88
N LEU A 145 7.73 -9.12 -5.19
CA LEU A 145 8.77 -8.47 -5.97
C LEU A 145 8.92 -6.99 -5.62
N ALA A 146 7.82 -6.27 -5.38
CA ALA A 146 7.87 -4.89 -4.88
C ALA A 146 8.63 -4.79 -3.56
N VAL A 147 8.30 -5.64 -2.59
CA VAL A 147 8.98 -5.63 -1.28
C VAL A 147 10.43 -6.06 -1.40
N ALA A 148 10.74 -7.10 -2.19
CA ALA A 148 12.12 -7.53 -2.44
C ALA A 148 12.95 -6.40 -3.05
N SER A 149 12.41 -5.73 -4.07
CA SER A 149 13.09 -4.61 -4.73
C SER A 149 13.30 -3.42 -3.80
N ILE A 150 12.33 -3.10 -2.95
CA ILE A 150 12.51 -2.07 -1.92
C ILE A 150 13.65 -2.46 -0.97
N LEU A 151 13.69 -3.69 -0.49
CA LEU A 151 14.73 -4.15 0.43
C LEU A 151 16.12 -4.14 -0.19
N LEU A 152 16.25 -4.44 -1.48
CA LEU A 152 17.54 -4.53 -2.19
C LEU A 152 17.98 -3.19 -2.79
N ILE A 153 17.08 -2.45 -3.41
CA ILE A 153 17.39 -1.32 -4.29
C ILE A 153 17.17 0.04 -3.60
N GLN A 154 16.26 0.15 -2.62
CA GLN A 154 15.92 1.44 -2.03
C GLN A 154 17.13 2.13 -1.38
N ARG A 155 17.97 1.39 -0.65
CA ARG A 155 19.13 1.95 0.03
C ARG A 155 20.20 2.49 -0.94
N PRO A 156 20.64 1.75 -1.97
CA PRO A 156 21.49 2.28 -3.03
C PRO A 156 20.94 3.55 -3.67
N VAL A 157 19.64 3.53 -4.07
CA VAL A 157 18.98 4.70 -4.69
C VAL A 157 18.93 5.88 -3.73
N TYR A 158 18.60 5.66 -2.46
CA TYR A 158 18.55 6.73 -1.47
C TYR A 158 19.91 7.41 -1.28
N CYS A 159 21.01 6.64 -1.33
CA CYS A 159 22.37 7.13 -1.15
C CYS A 159 22.92 7.93 -2.36
N LEU A 160 22.22 7.93 -3.53
CA LEU A 160 22.64 8.70 -4.71
C LEU A 160 22.66 10.21 -4.46
N PHE A 161 21.76 10.70 -3.60
CA PHE A 161 21.67 12.12 -3.28
C PHE A 161 21.68 12.36 -1.77
N THR A 162 22.60 13.21 -1.31
CA THR A 162 22.66 13.65 0.09
C THR A 162 21.84 14.92 0.28
N VAL A 163 20.60 14.77 0.77
CA VAL A 163 19.73 15.91 1.03
C VAL A 163 19.90 16.40 2.47
N ARG A 164 20.20 17.69 2.66
CA ARG A 164 20.43 18.29 3.99
C ARG A 164 19.15 18.66 4.73
N ASN A 165 18.11 19.09 4.03
CA ASN A 165 16.87 19.56 4.61
C ASN A 165 15.99 18.37 5.06
N ARG A 166 15.27 18.49 6.21
CA ARG A 166 14.35 17.48 6.74
C ARG A 166 13.21 17.14 5.77
N VAL A 167 12.60 18.15 5.19
CA VAL A 167 11.51 17.98 4.21
C VAL A 167 12.04 17.27 2.97
N GLY A 168 13.16 17.72 2.43
CA GLY A 168 13.80 17.08 1.28
C GLY A 168 14.18 15.62 1.54
N LYS A 169 14.64 15.25 2.77
CA LYS A 169 14.91 13.86 3.15
C LYS A 169 13.65 13.01 3.10
N SER A 170 12.51 13.51 3.59
CA SER A 170 11.25 12.79 3.52
C SER A 170 10.78 12.60 2.08
N VAL A 171 10.81 13.67 1.28
CA VAL A 171 10.45 13.62 -0.14
C VAL A 171 11.35 12.64 -0.91
N TRP A 172 12.67 12.76 -0.76
CA TRP A 172 13.63 11.86 -1.40
C TRP A 172 13.48 10.41 -0.90
N GLY A 173 13.16 10.21 0.38
CA GLY A 173 12.85 8.90 0.93
C GLY A 173 11.64 8.25 0.25
N LEU A 174 10.55 8.98 0.08
CA LEU A 174 9.35 8.49 -0.64
C LEU A 174 9.66 8.21 -2.12
N MET A 175 10.42 9.10 -2.77
CA MET A 175 10.82 8.91 -4.17
C MET A 175 11.71 7.67 -4.34
N SER A 176 12.68 7.46 -3.47
CA SER A 176 13.59 6.30 -3.52
C SER A 176 12.86 4.97 -3.33
N VAL A 177 11.85 4.92 -2.44
CA VAL A 177 10.98 3.75 -2.27
C VAL A 177 10.15 3.51 -3.53
N SER A 178 9.54 4.56 -4.10
CA SER A 178 8.72 4.45 -5.31
C SER A 178 9.55 4.00 -6.51
N ILE A 179 10.76 4.53 -6.68
CA ILE A 179 11.70 4.13 -7.74
C ILE A 179 12.10 2.65 -7.57
N ALA A 180 12.48 2.25 -6.35
CA ALA A 180 12.90 0.88 -6.08
C ALA A 180 11.77 -0.12 -6.35
N ALA A 181 10.54 0.17 -5.89
CA ALA A 181 9.37 -0.65 -6.16
C ALA A 181 9.08 -0.74 -7.65
N GLN A 182 9.12 0.39 -8.37
CA GLN A 182 8.84 0.44 -9.79
C GLN A 182 9.88 -0.33 -10.63
N ILE A 183 11.16 -0.21 -10.31
CA ILE A 183 12.23 -0.97 -11.00
C ILE A 183 11.94 -2.47 -10.93
N GLY A 184 11.54 -2.96 -9.77
CA GLY A 184 11.25 -4.38 -9.62
C GLY A 184 9.92 -4.81 -10.24
N THR A 185 8.89 -3.99 -10.19
CA THR A 185 7.56 -4.39 -10.66
C THR A 185 7.31 -4.05 -12.13
N ALA A 186 8.00 -3.06 -12.71
CA ALA A 186 7.76 -2.60 -14.06
C ALA A 186 7.82 -3.72 -15.14
N PRO A 187 8.80 -4.64 -15.17
CA PRO A 187 8.84 -5.67 -16.17
C PRO A 187 7.60 -6.58 -16.15
N LEU A 188 7.15 -6.96 -14.94
CA LEU A 188 5.94 -7.78 -14.78
C LEU A 188 4.66 -7.00 -15.10
N VAL A 189 4.59 -5.72 -14.72
CA VAL A 189 3.44 -4.87 -15.05
C VAL A 189 3.32 -4.69 -16.56
N MET A 190 4.41 -4.44 -17.27
CA MET A 190 4.42 -4.36 -18.72
C MET A 190 4.04 -5.70 -19.37
N PHE A 191 4.52 -6.81 -18.84
CA PHE A 191 4.21 -8.15 -19.34
C PHE A 191 2.72 -8.51 -19.19
N TYR A 192 2.13 -8.27 -18.01
CA TYR A 192 0.72 -8.66 -17.73
C TYR A 192 -0.31 -7.64 -18.21
N PHE A 193 0.02 -6.36 -18.19
CA PHE A 193 -0.95 -5.29 -18.44
C PHE A 193 -0.65 -4.47 -19.69
N SER A 194 0.51 -4.72 -20.35
CA SER A 194 0.96 -4.00 -21.55
C SER A 194 0.90 -2.47 -21.43
N ARG A 195 1.01 -1.95 -20.19
CA ARG A 195 0.89 -0.54 -19.87
C ARG A 195 1.95 -0.12 -18.85
N PHE A 196 2.52 1.07 -19.05
CA PHE A 196 3.46 1.70 -18.11
C PHE A 196 3.05 3.15 -17.85
N SER A 197 2.83 3.52 -16.58
CA SER A 197 2.56 4.90 -16.21
C SER A 197 3.87 5.69 -16.08
N VAL A 198 4.01 6.76 -16.84
CA VAL A 198 5.22 7.60 -16.82
C VAL A 198 5.26 8.49 -15.58
N HIS A 199 4.10 8.97 -15.17
CA HIS A 199 3.97 9.92 -14.04
C HIS A 199 3.84 9.24 -12.67
N PHE A 200 4.15 7.93 -12.57
CA PHE A 200 4.04 7.16 -11.31
C PHE A 200 4.75 7.82 -10.12
N LEU A 201 5.90 8.47 -10.38
CA LEU A 201 6.69 9.11 -9.34
C LEU A 201 5.98 10.34 -8.76
N LEU A 202 5.43 11.18 -9.63
CA LEU A 202 4.64 12.35 -9.24
C LEU A 202 3.37 11.91 -8.50
N THR A 203 2.69 10.90 -9.04
CA THR A 203 1.48 10.35 -8.44
C THR A 203 1.77 9.80 -7.05
N ASN A 204 2.76 8.93 -6.89
CA ASN A 204 3.09 8.32 -5.61
C ASN A 204 3.55 9.35 -4.57
N LEU A 205 4.26 10.39 -4.99
CA LEU A 205 4.75 11.45 -4.09
C LEU A 205 3.60 12.20 -3.39
N LEU A 206 2.48 12.43 -4.07
CA LEU A 206 1.33 13.13 -3.51
C LEU A 206 0.25 12.18 -2.98
N VAL A 207 -0.03 11.10 -3.71
CA VAL A 207 -1.13 10.20 -3.38
C VAL A 207 -0.82 9.39 -2.12
N ILE A 208 0.40 8.89 -1.93
CA ILE A 208 0.77 8.10 -0.74
C ILE A 208 0.59 8.90 0.56
N PRO A 209 1.12 10.12 0.73
CA PRO A 209 0.87 10.93 1.92
C PRO A 209 -0.61 11.28 2.10
N LEU A 210 -1.30 11.62 1.00
CA LEU A 210 -2.71 12.01 1.06
C LEU A 210 -3.59 10.83 1.51
N ILE A 211 -3.38 9.63 0.98
CA ILE A 211 -4.08 8.42 1.42
C ILE A 211 -3.77 8.11 2.89
N THR A 212 -2.54 8.30 3.33
CA THR A 212 -2.18 8.12 4.74
C THR A 212 -3.02 9.02 5.63
N ILE A 213 -3.18 10.30 5.24
CA ILE A 213 -4.01 11.26 5.98
C ILE A 213 -5.49 10.86 5.92
N ILE A 214 -6.00 10.48 4.74
CA ILE A 214 -7.40 10.04 4.57
C ILE A 214 -7.70 8.82 5.45
N LEU A 215 -6.81 7.84 5.49
CA LEU A 215 -7.00 6.61 6.25
C LEU A 215 -7.05 6.90 7.77
N TYR A 216 -6.11 7.70 8.28
CA TYR A 216 -6.14 8.08 9.69
C TYR A 216 -7.33 8.99 10.03
N ALA A 217 -7.72 9.88 9.11
CA ALA A 217 -8.92 10.69 9.28
C ALA A 217 -10.20 9.84 9.27
N ALA A 218 -10.28 8.80 8.45
CA ALA A 218 -11.39 7.84 8.44
C ALA A 218 -11.44 7.03 9.74
N ILE A 219 -10.31 6.55 10.26
CA ILE A 219 -10.25 5.89 11.58
C ILE A 219 -10.72 6.84 12.67
N PHE A 220 -10.25 8.09 12.65
CA PHE A 220 -10.65 9.11 13.62
C PHE A 220 -12.15 9.42 13.53
N MET A 221 -12.70 9.53 12.32
CA MET A 221 -14.13 9.70 12.07
C MET A 221 -14.97 8.57 12.69
N LEU A 222 -14.51 7.31 12.58
CA LEU A 222 -15.17 6.16 13.20
C LEU A 222 -15.09 6.21 14.74
N LEU A 223 -13.98 6.63 15.30
CA LEU A 223 -13.83 6.80 16.75
C LEU A 223 -14.71 7.91 17.32
N LEU A 224 -15.08 8.90 16.48
CA LEU A 224 -15.98 10.00 16.87
C LEU A 224 -17.48 9.64 16.78
N THR A 225 -17.84 8.42 16.41
CA THR A 225 -19.25 7.98 16.35
C THR A 225 -20.07 8.29 17.60
N PRO A 226 -19.53 8.18 18.86
CA PRO A 226 -20.28 8.56 20.06
C PRO A 226 -20.51 10.08 20.21
N PHE A 227 -19.84 10.92 19.39
CA PHE A 227 -19.95 12.38 19.43
C PHE A 227 -20.43 12.95 18.10
N PRO A 228 -21.73 12.93 17.77
CA PRO A 228 -22.25 13.26 16.42
C PRO A 228 -21.86 14.66 15.92
N TRP A 229 -21.82 15.64 16.80
CA TRP A 229 -21.47 17.02 16.46
C TRP A 229 -19.99 17.18 15.99
N LEU A 230 -19.06 16.41 16.55
CA LEU A 230 -17.66 16.36 16.11
C LEU A 230 -17.52 15.50 14.85
N GLN A 231 -18.28 14.42 14.75
CA GLN A 231 -18.28 13.52 13.61
C GLN A 231 -18.63 14.25 12.29
N ILE A 232 -19.58 15.20 12.33
CA ILE A 232 -19.96 16.00 11.16
C ILE A 232 -18.73 16.73 10.57
N TRP A 233 -17.90 17.34 11.41
CA TRP A 233 -16.69 18.03 10.95
C TRP A 233 -15.65 17.07 10.40
N ALA A 234 -15.50 15.90 11.02
CA ALA A 234 -14.60 14.86 10.51
C ALA A 234 -15.05 14.33 9.14
N VAL A 235 -16.35 14.10 8.95
CA VAL A 235 -16.93 13.69 7.66
C VAL A 235 -16.66 14.74 6.57
N VAL A 236 -16.88 16.03 6.89
CA VAL A 236 -16.60 17.13 5.93
C VAL A 236 -15.11 17.17 5.58
N GLY A 237 -14.23 16.96 6.58
CA GLY A 237 -12.78 16.93 6.36
C GLY A 237 -12.35 15.77 5.46
N VAL A 238 -12.79 14.55 5.74
CA VAL A 238 -12.51 13.35 4.93
C VAL A 238 -13.02 13.54 3.49
N ARG A 239 -14.22 14.08 3.35
CA ARG A 239 -14.80 14.36 2.04
C ARG A 239 -13.94 15.32 1.22
N LYS A 240 -13.50 16.43 1.79
CA LYS A 240 -12.62 17.40 1.11
C LYS A 240 -11.27 16.80 0.70
N LEU A 241 -10.72 15.91 1.54
CA LEU A 241 -9.49 15.20 1.21
C LEU A 241 -9.69 14.24 0.02
N LEU A 242 -10.85 13.55 -0.04
CA LEU A 242 -11.20 12.68 -1.18
C LEU A 242 -11.46 13.48 -2.47
N GLU A 243 -12.15 14.62 -2.36
CA GLU A 243 -12.32 15.55 -3.48
C GLU A 243 -10.95 16.00 -4.03
N GLY A 244 -10.03 16.37 -3.16
CA GLY A 244 -8.66 16.75 -3.51
C GLY A 244 -7.88 15.61 -4.16
N LEU A 245 -8.01 14.39 -3.64
CA LEU A 245 -7.38 13.19 -4.21
C LEU A 245 -7.88 12.93 -5.63
N ASN A 246 -9.19 12.92 -5.83
CA ASN A 246 -9.80 12.68 -7.13
C ASN A 246 -9.46 13.77 -8.14
N LEU A 247 -9.44 15.05 -7.70
CA LEU A 247 -9.03 16.17 -8.55
C LEU A 247 -7.58 16.04 -9.00
N PHE A 248 -6.69 15.64 -8.08
CA PHE A 248 -5.28 15.45 -8.39
C PHE A 248 -5.06 14.30 -9.37
N VAL A 249 -5.74 13.15 -9.16
CA VAL A 249 -5.63 11.99 -10.07
C VAL A 249 -6.10 12.36 -11.48
N ARG A 250 -7.23 13.05 -11.60
CA ARG A 250 -7.73 13.55 -12.90
C ARG A 250 -6.77 14.56 -13.55
N TRP A 251 -6.15 15.41 -12.77
CA TRP A 251 -5.15 16.33 -13.29
C TRP A 251 -3.92 15.58 -13.85
N VAL A 252 -3.43 14.56 -13.16
CA VAL A 252 -2.33 13.71 -13.65
C VAL A 252 -2.72 12.94 -14.93
N GLU A 253 -3.95 12.46 -15.01
CA GLU A 253 -4.50 11.78 -16.19
C GLU A 253 -4.44 12.69 -17.45
N GLN A 254 -4.69 13.98 -17.29
CA GLN A 254 -4.69 14.98 -18.38
C GLN A 254 -3.28 15.40 -18.82
N LEU A 255 -2.23 15.00 -18.11
CA LEU A 255 -0.86 15.33 -18.51
C LEU A 255 -0.49 14.57 -19.81
N PRO A 256 0.29 15.22 -20.69
CA PRO A 256 0.75 14.57 -21.92
C PRO A 256 1.62 13.34 -21.58
N CYS A 257 1.47 12.29 -22.36
CA CYS A 257 2.21 11.01 -22.18
C CYS A 257 2.02 10.40 -20.78
N SER A 258 0.81 10.45 -20.21
CA SER A 258 0.51 9.92 -18.87
C SER A 258 0.71 8.41 -18.76
N SER A 259 0.45 7.67 -19.83
CA SER A 259 0.76 6.25 -19.95
C SER A 259 1.34 5.91 -21.32
N VAL A 260 2.20 4.93 -21.34
CA VAL A 260 2.67 4.27 -22.56
C VAL A 260 1.97 2.93 -22.64
N ASP A 261 1.10 2.79 -23.64
CA ASP A 261 0.32 1.57 -23.88
C ASP A 261 0.94 0.78 -25.04
N GLY A 262 0.61 -0.53 -25.11
CA GLY A 262 1.06 -1.38 -26.21
C GLY A 262 2.51 -1.87 -26.08
N ILE A 263 3.06 -1.89 -24.88
CA ILE A 263 4.37 -2.48 -24.62
C ILE A 263 4.19 -4.00 -24.49
N TRP A 264 4.73 -4.75 -25.43
CA TRP A 264 4.70 -6.21 -25.41
C TRP A 264 6.08 -6.73 -25.03
N LEU A 265 6.16 -7.41 -23.88
CA LEU A 265 7.37 -8.12 -23.46
C LEU A 265 7.13 -9.62 -23.54
N TYR A 266 8.13 -10.36 -24.04
CA TYR A 266 8.13 -11.83 -24.01
C TYR A 266 8.69 -12.35 -22.69
N GLN A 267 8.32 -13.59 -22.32
CA GLN A 267 8.79 -14.20 -21.06
C GLN A 267 10.31 -14.24 -20.93
N LEU A 268 11.02 -14.50 -22.03
CA LEU A 268 12.49 -14.52 -22.04
C LEU A 268 13.09 -13.15 -21.77
N GLU A 269 12.48 -12.08 -22.28
CA GLU A 269 12.94 -10.70 -22.05
C GLU A 269 12.74 -10.31 -20.59
N VAL A 270 11.60 -10.66 -20.01
CA VAL A 270 11.33 -10.43 -18.57
C VAL A 270 12.34 -11.18 -17.71
N CYS A 271 12.62 -12.45 -18.01
CA CYS A 271 13.66 -13.23 -17.31
C CYS A 271 15.03 -12.58 -17.47
N GLY A 272 15.41 -12.14 -18.67
CA GLY A 272 16.67 -11.45 -18.94
C GLY A 272 16.81 -10.15 -18.14
N ILE A 273 15.74 -9.34 -18.07
CA ILE A 273 15.72 -8.10 -17.27
C ILE A 273 15.96 -8.42 -15.79
N TYR A 274 15.28 -9.45 -15.24
CA TYR A 274 15.48 -9.79 -13.83
C TYR A 274 16.86 -10.36 -13.50
N VAL A 275 17.46 -11.15 -14.40
CA VAL A 275 18.84 -11.61 -14.26
C VAL A 275 19.85 -10.44 -14.26
N PHE A 276 19.51 -9.36 -14.99
CA PHE A 276 20.35 -8.15 -15.01
C PHE A 276 20.12 -7.26 -13.77
N LEU A 277 18.92 -7.25 -13.22
CA LEU A 277 18.56 -6.39 -12.06
C LEU A 277 18.99 -6.96 -10.70
N PHE A 278 19.06 -8.28 -10.57
CA PHE A 278 19.32 -9.00 -9.34
C PHE A 278 20.50 -9.97 -9.44
#